data_e2555beef8bfe449d8be691e0474b00e
#
_entry.id   e2555beef8bfe449d8be691e0474b00e
#
_cell.length_a   1.000
_cell.length_b   1.000
_cell.length_c   1.000
_cell.angle_alpha   90.00
_cell.angle_beta   90.00
_cell.angle_gamma   90.00
#
_symmetry.space_group_name_H-M   'P 1'
#
loop_
_entity.id
_entity.type
_entity.pdbx_description
1 polymer ?
#
loop_
_entity_poly.entity_id
_entity_poly.type
_entity_poly.pdbx_seq_one_letter_code
_entity_poly.pdbx_strand_id
1 'polypeptide(L)'
;MSIHRAFAAAALAAGCSLAAATDPATHQPDPLDSPRWGDMRKEIFPPAAKVAFDPRVKVVAPLTAENALNVPVSVDASALADVKEVLVFADFNPITRIVRFEPTGAHPGLGFRIKLQQSSPVRAAARTGDGRWHVGGTWVNTTGGGCTVPSTGSASPEWQKRLGEVSSRVWPKQDGGERIRLRVIHPEDTGLAAGVPAFYIQSLDLADAAGTPLMHIEGFEPLAENPVFTVDIPASRSAAGYRIGGRDNNGNAITATIEK
;
A
#
# COMPACT_ATOMS: atom_id res chain seq x y z
N MET A 1 -33.40 -59.28 61.04
CA MET A 1 -34.08 -58.61 59.91
C MET A 1 -33.47 -57.22 59.76
N SER A 2 -32.48 -57.05 58.88
CA SER A 2 -31.76 -55.77 58.68
C SER A 2 -31.91 -55.40 57.21
N ILE A 3 -32.53 -54.26 56.97
CA ILE A 3 -32.82 -53.75 55.67
C ILE A 3 -31.67 -52.73 55.28
N HIS A 4 -30.85 -53.09 54.29
CA HIS A 4 -29.84 -52.22 53.75
C HIS A 4 -30.44 -51.34 52.67
N ARG A 5 -30.47 -50.02 52.85
CA ARG A 5 -30.81 -49.03 51.82
C ARG A 5 -29.55 -48.60 51.06
N ALA A 6 -29.51 -48.93 49.79
CA ALA A 6 -28.48 -48.44 48.88
C ALA A 6 -28.86 -47.02 48.39
N PHE A 7 -27.96 -46.03 48.61
CA PHE A 7 -28.05 -44.71 48.00
C PHE A 7 -27.31 -44.74 46.66
N ALA A 8 -28.03 -44.46 45.58
CA ALA A 8 -27.42 -44.23 44.27
C ALA A 8 -27.10 -42.73 44.13
N ALA A 9 -25.83 -42.41 44.01
CA ALA A 9 -25.36 -41.06 43.71
C ALA A 9 -25.37 -40.83 42.19
N ALA A 10 -26.24 -39.96 41.69
CA ALA A 10 -26.24 -39.48 40.32
C ALA A 10 -25.23 -38.36 40.16
N ALA A 11 -24.16 -38.59 39.40
CA ALA A 11 -23.18 -37.58 39.03
C ALA A 11 -23.71 -36.81 37.81
N LEU A 12 -24.08 -35.51 37.97
CA LEU A 12 -24.34 -34.57 36.90
C LEU A 12 -23.01 -34.14 36.28
N ALA A 13 -22.69 -34.60 35.09
CA ALA A 13 -21.61 -34.06 34.26
C ALA A 13 -22.08 -32.76 33.59
N ALA A 14 -21.64 -31.58 34.11
CA ALA A 14 -21.82 -30.31 33.45
C ALA A 14 -20.87 -30.19 32.26
N GLY A 15 -21.38 -30.45 31.05
CA GLY A 15 -20.65 -30.18 29.82
C GLY A 15 -20.51 -28.65 29.57
N CYS A 16 -19.34 -28.10 29.82
CA CYS A 16 -18.98 -26.76 29.32
C CYS A 16 -18.82 -26.81 27.80
N SER A 17 -19.87 -26.39 27.07
CA SER A 17 -19.74 -26.08 25.65
C SER A 17 -18.90 -24.80 25.50
N LEU A 18 -17.65 -24.92 25.08
CA LEU A 18 -16.88 -23.78 24.57
C LEU A 18 -17.55 -23.31 23.27
N ALA A 19 -18.40 -22.27 23.38
CA ALA A 19 -18.81 -21.52 22.22
C ALA A 19 -17.56 -20.83 21.67
N ALA A 20 -17.06 -21.29 20.53
CA ALA A 20 -16.04 -20.57 19.77
C ALA A 20 -16.61 -19.18 19.44
N ALA A 21 -16.08 -18.16 20.09
CA ALA A 21 -16.41 -16.77 19.76
C ALA A 21 -15.95 -16.52 18.32
N THR A 22 -16.87 -16.48 17.39
CA THR A 22 -16.60 -16.03 16.03
C THR A 22 -16.16 -14.56 16.12
N ASP A 23 -14.94 -14.28 15.69
CA ASP A 23 -14.39 -12.91 15.67
C ASP A 23 -15.30 -12.04 14.80
N PRO A 24 -15.98 -11.02 15.35
CA PRO A 24 -16.92 -10.18 14.59
C PRO A 24 -16.26 -9.44 13.41
N ALA A 25 -14.92 -9.37 13.38
CA ALA A 25 -14.17 -8.78 12.27
C ALA A 25 -14.25 -9.60 10.96
N THR A 26 -14.69 -10.88 11.00
CA THR A 26 -14.70 -11.75 9.81
C THR A 26 -15.92 -11.54 8.90
N HIS A 27 -16.91 -10.73 9.30
CA HIS A 27 -18.21 -10.58 8.60
C HIS A 27 -18.61 -9.12 8.34
N GLN A 28 -17.66 -8.16 8.40
CA GLN A 28 -17.99 -6.79 8.02
C GLN A 28 -18.32 -6.73 6.52
N PRO A 29 -19.48 -6.15 6.12
CA PRO A 29 -19.79 -5.90 4.72
C PRO A 29 -18.76 -4.91 4.16
N ASP A 30 -18.44 -5.06 2.88
CA ASP A 30 -17.53 -4.14 2.20
C ASP A 30 -18.14 -2.74 2.10
N PRO A 31 -17.55 -1.69 2.69
CA PRO A 31 -18.07 -0.32 2.60
C PRO A 31 -18.11 0.24 1.17
N LEU A 32 -17.38 -0.37 0.24
CA LEU A 32 -17.32 0.03 -1.17
C LEU A 32 -18.20 -0.84 -2.07
N ASP A 33 -18.91 -1.82 -1.49
CA ASP A 33 -19.82 -2.75 -2.20
C ASP A 33 -19.20 -3.35 -3.48
N SER A 34 -17.93 -3.75 -3.38
CA SER A 34 -17.20 -4.32 -4.51
C SER A 34 -17.52 -5.81 -4.67
N PRO A 35 -18.01 -6.26 -5.83
CA PRO A 35 -18.24 -7.67 -6.07
C PRO A 35 -16.95 -8.51 -6.03
N ARG A 36 -15.78 -7.88 -6.15
CA ARG A 36 -14.47 -8.52 -6.10
C ARG A 36 -13.86 -8.61 -4.73
N TRP A 37 -14.45 -7.99 -3.69
CA TRP A 37 -13.83 -7.97 -2.37
C TRP A 37 -13.49 -9.36 -1.82
N GLY A 38 -14.38 -10.33 -2.02
CA GLY A 38 -14.15 -11.71 -1.59
C GLY A 38 -12.91 -12.36 -2.21
N ASP A 39 -12.62 -12.05 -3.48
CA ASP A 39 -11.44 -12.53 -4.19
C ASP A 39 -10.20 -11.73 -3.80
N MET A 40 -10.32 -10.40 -3.70
CA MET A 40 -9.23 -9.54 -3.22
C MET A 40 -8.76 -9.95 -1.83
N ARG A 41 -9.67 -10.29 -0.95
CA ARG A 41 -9.32 -10.77 0.39
C ARG A 41 -8.44 -12.03 0.35
N LYS A 42 -8.72 -12.97 -0.55
CA LYS A 42 -7.94 -14.20 -0.71
C LYS A 42 -6.60 -13.97 -1.39
N GLU A 43 -6.56 -13.05 -2.35
CA GLU A 43 -5.37 -12.74 -3.14
C GLU A 43 -4.35 -11.90 -2.35
N ILE A 44 -4.85 -10.93 -1.60
CA ILE A 44 -4.01 -9.91 -0.93
C ILE A 44 -3.53 -10.36 0.44
N PHE A 45 -4.36 -11.07 1.20
CA PHE A 45 -4.07 -11.38 2.60
C PHE A 45 -3.78 -12.87 2.82
N PRO A 46 -2.88 -13.21 3.77
CA PRO A 46 -2.72 -14.59 4.21
C PRO A 46 -4.06 -15.20 4.68
N PRO A 47 -4.30 -16.50 4.51
CA PRO A 47 -5.58 -17.13 4.88
C PRO A 47 -6.02 -16.92 6.33
N ALA A 48 -5.07 -16.84 7.26
CA ALA A 48 -5.33 -16.63 8.69
C ALA A 48 -5.32 -15.15 9.11
N ALA A 49 -5.20 -14.20 8.15
CA ALA A 49 -5.11 -12.80 8.47
C ALA A 49 -6.41 -12.26 9.07
N LYS A 50 -6.28 -11.51 10.16
CA LYS A 50 -7.37 -10.74 10.75
C LYS A 50 -7.48 -9.42 9.98
N VAL A 51 -8.53 -9.29 9.16
CA VAL A 51 -8.76 -8.14 8.28
C VAL A 51 -10.06 -7.46 8.68
N ALA A 52 -10.01 -6.15 8.90
CA ALA A 52 -11.18 -5.33 9.21
C ALA A 52 -11.16 -4.01 8.42
N PHE A 53 -12.32 -3.51 8.02
CA PHE A 53 -12.44 -2.15 7.51
C PHE A 53 -12.28 -1.15 8.64
N ASP A 54 -11.48 -0.11 8.39
CA ASP A 54 -11.11 0.87 9.41
C ASP A 54 -11.01 2.27 8.79
N PRO A 55 -11.84 3.22 9.19
CA PRO A 55 -11.83 4.58 8.66
C PRO A 55 -10.57 5.38 9.02
N ARG A 56 -9.72 4.87 9.92
CA ARG A 56 -8.42 5.46 10.22
C ARG A 56 -7.40 5.26 9.09
N VAL A 57 -7.60 4.28 8.22
CA VAL A 57 -6.84 4.15 6.96
C VAL A 57 -7.55 4.97 5.90
N LYS A 58 -6.99 6.11 5.58
CA LYS A 58 -7.56 7.06 4.61
C LYS A 58 -6.94 6.84 3.24
N VAL A 59 -7.79 6.76 2.23
CA VAL A 59 -7.39 6.76 0.82
C VAL A 59 -8.07 7.94 0.16
N VAL A 60 -7.28 8.88 -0.34
CA VAL A 60 -7.76 10.07 -1.05
C VAL A 60 -7.37 9.97 -2.51
N ALA A 61 -8.34 9.99 -3.38
CA ALA A 61 -8.20 10.02 -4.83
C ALA A 61 -9.38 10.82 -5.44
N PRO A 62 -9.29 11.30 -6.69
CA PRO A 62 -10.43 11.93 -7.34
C PRO A 62 -11.56 10.94 -7.55
N LEU A 63 -12.81 11.37 -7.33
CA LEU A 63 -13.99 10.54 -7.61
C LEU A 63 -14.07 10.13 -9.09
N THR A 64 -13.58 11.01 -9.98
CA THR A 64 -13.46 10.77 -11.42
C THR A 64 -12.07 11.19 -11.87
N ALA A 65 -11.32 10.24 -12.40
CA ALA A 65 -10.00 10.48 -12.95
C ALA A 65 -10.12 10.82 -14.45
N GLU A 66 -9.69 12.02 -14.82
CA GLU A 66 -9.66 12.48 -16.21
C GLU A 66 -8.63 11.72 -17.04
N ASN A 67 -7.55 11.25 -16.41
CA ASN A 67 -6.48 10.50 -17.05
C ASN A 67 -6.22 9.20 -16.31
N ALA A 68 -6.62 8.08 -16.91
CA ALA A 68 -6.44 6.73 -16.37
C ALA A 68 -4.97 6.28 -16.25
N LEU A 69 -4.04 6.93 -16.96
CA LEU A 69 -2.60 6.68 -16.91
C LEU A 69 -1.92 7.36 -15.71
N ASN A 70 -2.59 8.31 -15.04
CA ASN A 70 -1.92 9.20 -14.09
C ASN A 70 -2.87 9.68 -12.98
N VAL A 71 -3.49 8.74 -12.26
CA VAL A 71 -4.46 9.00 -11.19
C VAL A 71 -3.72 9.31 -9.89
N PRO A 72 -3.86 10.51 -9.30
CA PRO A 72 -3.24 10.82 -8.03
C PRO A 72 -3.94 10.09 -6.87
N VAL A 73 -3.15 9.47 -6.00
CA VAL A 73 -3.60 8.78 -4.80
C VAL A 73 -2.75 9.21 -3.62
N SER A 74 -3.37 9.41 -2.48
CA SER A 74 -2.71 9.61 -1.20
C SER A 74 -3.29 8.66 -0.17
N VAL A 75 -2.42 7.99 0.55
CA VAL A 75 -2.77 7.08 1.66
C VAL A 75 -2.23 7.66 2.95
N ASP A 76 -3.02 7.58 4.02
CA ASP A 76 -2.63 7.97 5.37
C ASP A 76 -3.19 6.97 6.39
N ALA A 77 -2.30 6.28 7.10
CA ALA A 77 -2.61 5.38 8.20
C ALA A 77 -2.05 5.88 9.54
N SER A 78 -1.69 7.17 9.65
CA SER A 78 -1.05 7.76 10.84
C SER A 78 -1.94 7.79 12.09
N ALA A 79 -3.25 7.63 11.94
CA ALA A 79 -4.17 7.46 13.06
C ALA A 79 -4.12 6.05 13.71
N LEU A 80 -3.39 5.10 13.10
CA LEU A 80 -3.09 3.80 13.67
C LEU A 80 -1.74 3.84 14.39
N ALA A 81 -1.65 3.15 15.53
CA ALA A 81 -0.37 2.95 16.19
C ALA A 81 0.40 1.78 15.58
N ASP A 82 1.74 1.88 15.58
CA ASP A 82 2.65 0.79 15.24
C ASP A 82 2.41 0.14 13.86
N VAL A 83 2.17 0.96 12.84
CA VAL A 83 2.04 0.50 11.45
C VAL A 83 3.38 -0.04 10.96
N LYS A 84 3.38 -1.30 10.49
CA LYS A 84 4.57 -2.00 9.98
C LYS A 84 4.68 -1.94 8.47
N GLU A 85 3.55 -2.05 7.79
CA GLU A 85 3.48 -1.97 6.33
C GLU A 85 2.11 -1.48 5.88
N VAL A 86 2.07 -0.93 4.69
CA VAL A 86 0.83 -0.58 3.99
C VAL A 86 0.93 -1.09 2.55
N LEU A 87 -0.07 -1.87 2.14
CA LEU A 87 -0.22 -2.34 0.77
C LEU A 87 -1.38 -1.61 0.09
N VAL A 88 -1.14 -1.06 -1.09
CA VAL A 88 -2.19 -0.41 -1.91
C VAL A 88 -2.50 -1.26 -3.12
N PHE A 89 -3.78 -1.43 -3.41
CA PHE A 89 -4.27 -2.25 -4.51
C PHE A 89 -5.56 -1.69 -5.11
N ALA A 90 -5.87 -2.10 -6.35
CA ALA A 90 -7.10 -1.74 -7.05
C ALA A 90 -7.84 -3.01 -7.48
N ASP A 91 -9.12 -3.12 -7.07
CA ASP A 91 -9.91 -4.35 -7.21
C ASP A 91 -10.05 -4.84 -8.65
N PHE A 92 -10.13 -3.92 -9.62
CA PHE A 92 -10.41 -4.23 -11.03
C PHE A 92 -9.21 -4.04 -11.97
N ASN A 93 -8.03 -3.74 -11.44
CA ASN A 93 -6.83 -3.76 -12.25
C ASN A 93 -6.42 -5.21 -12.58
N PRO A 94 -5.89 -5.49 -13.78
CA PRO A 94 -5.36 -6.81 -14.14
C PRO A 94 -4.15 -7.21 -13.27
N ILE A 95 -3.34 -6.23 -12.87
CA ILE A 95 -2.31 -6.35 -11.84
C ILE A 95 -2.84 -5.56 -10.67
N THR A 96 -3.28 -6.25 -9.62
CA THR A 96 -4.06 -5.65 -8.54
C THR A 96 -3.20 -4.84 -7.57
N ARG A 97 -2.00 -5.33 -7.22
CA ARG A 97 -1.05 -4.65 -6.34
C ARG A 97 -0.42 -3.46 -7.05
N ILE A 98 -0.24 -2.36 -6.32
CA ILE A 98 0.27 -1.09 -6.88
C ILE A 98 1.55 -0.67 -6.19
N VAL A 99 1.53 -0.61 -4.87
CA VAL A 99 2.69 -0.24 -4.05
C VAL A 99 2.55 -0.83 -2.66
N ARG A 100 3.65 -1.30 -2.08
CA ARG A 100 3.78 -1.63 -0.67
C ARG A 100 4.83 -0.72 -0.06
N PHE A 101 4.61 -0.22 1.13
CA PHE A 101 5.62 0.58 1.82
C PHE A 101 5.67 0.26 3.32
N GLU A 102 6.89 0.36 3.88
CA GLU A 102 7.21 0.11 5.29
C GLU A 102 7.74 1.40 5.91
N PRO A 103 6.97 2.08 6.77
CA PRO A 103 7.36 3.35 7.38
C PRO A 103 8.24 3.12 8.63
N THR A 104 9.53 2.90 8.44
CA THR A 104 10.47 2.61 9.52
C THR A 104 10.85 3.84 10.36
N GLY A 105 10.68 5.04 9.80
CA GLY A 105 10.95 6.32 10.47
C GLY A 105 10.12 7.48 9.94
N ALA A 106 9.51 7.33 8.76
CA ALA A 106 8.56 8.27 8.19
C ALA A 106 7.15 8.09 8.77
N HIS A 107 6.25 9.04 8.51
CA HIS A 107 4.84 8.84 8.76
C HIS A 107 4.29 7.68 7.89
N PRO A 108 3.33 6.87 8.39
CA PRO A 108 2.72 5.78 7.63
C PRO A 108 1.72 6.31 6.59
N GLY A 109 2.22 7.09 5.65
CA GLY A 109 1.48 7.69 4.56
C GLY A 109 2.36 7.89 3.34
N LEU A 110 1.75 7.82 2.17
CA LEU A 110 2.44 7.96 0.88
C LEU A 110 1.51 8.61 -0.13
N GLY A 111 2.00 9.66 -0.80
CA GLY A 111 1.37 10.21 -2.00
C GLY A 111 2.07 9.68 -3.24
N PHE A 112 1.31 9.21 -4.24
CA PHE A 112 1.84 8.67 -5.49
C PHE A 112 0.80 8.76 -6.61
N ARG A 113 1.10 8.20 -7.79
CA ARG A 113 0.18 8.17 -8.93
C ARG A 113 0.14 6.78 -9.53
N ILE A 114 -1.06 6.40 -10.01
CA ILE A 114 -1.34 5.05 -10.49
C ILE A 114 -1.98 5.04 -11.87
N LYS A 115 -1.92 3.88 -12.52
CA LYS A 115 -2.69 3.55 -13.72
C LYS A 115 -3.91 2.74 -13.31
N LEU A 116 -5.06 3.05 -13.92
CA LEU A 116 -6.29 2.29 -13.75
C LEU A 116 -6.77 1.74 -15.09
N GLN A 117 -7.05 0.44 -15.15
CA GLN A 117 -7.60 -0.20 -16.34
C GLN A 117 -9.07 0.11 -16.52
N GLN A 118 -9.79 0.30 -15.43
CA GLN A 118 -11.21 0.66 -15.41
C GLN A 118 -11.58 1.30 -14.07
N SER A 119 -12.81 1.81 -13.95
CA SER A 119 -13.33 2.29 -12.67
C SER A 119 -13.20 1.21 -11.60
N SER A 120 -12.67 1.55 -10.43
CA SER A 120 -12.26 0.56 -9.42
C SER A 120 -12.27 1.14 -8.02
N PRO A 121 -12.57 0.34 -6.99
CA PRO A 121 -12.08 0.60 -5.66
C PRO A 121 -10.56 0.64 -5.66
N VAL A 122 -9.98 1.69 -5.08
CA VAL A 122 -8.58 1.79 -4.70
C VAL A 122 -8.51 1.68 -3.19
N ARG A 123 -7.78 0.68 -2.70
CA ARG A 123 -7.71 0.34 -1.28
C ARG A 123 -6.31 0.43 -0.74
N ALA A 124 -6.21 0.73 0.55
CA ALA A 124 -5.00 0.59 1.33
C ALA A 124 -5.25 -0.35 2.51
N ALA A 125 -4.36 -1.28 2.71
CA ALA A 125 -4.36 -2.20 3.84
C ALA A 125 -3.12 -1.94 4.69
N ALA A 126 -3.31 -1.44 5.91
CA ALA A 126 -2.24 -1.19 6.87
C ALA A 126 -2.15 -2.35 7.88
N ARG A 127 -0.96 -2.95 8.03
CA ARG A 127 -0.70 -3.96 9.03
C ARG A 127 -0.05 -3.34 10.25
N THR A 128 -0.64 -3.56 11.42
CA THR A 128 -0.08 -3.15 12.71
C THR A 128 0.76 -4.25 13.35
N GLY A 129 1.57 -3.89 14.35
CA GLY A 129 2.49 -4.81 15.00
C GLY A 129 1.85 -6.00 15.71
N ASP A 130 0.55 -5.93 16.02
CA ASP A 130 -0.26 -7.06 16.51
C ASP A 130 -0.71 -8.04 15.40
N GLY A 131 -0.30 -7.80 14.15
CA GLY A 131 -0.58 -8.63 12.98
C GLY A 131 -1.96 -8.40 12.36
N ARG A 132 -2.74 -7.43 12.82
CA ARG A 132 -4.04 -7.08 12.22
C ARG A 132 -3.87 -6.23 10.98
N TRP A 133 -4.78 -6.43 10.02
CA TRP A 133 -4.90 -5.63 8.82
C TRP A 133 -6.11 -4.69 8.92
N HIS A 134 -5.87 -3.41 8.73
CA HIS A 134 -6.87 -2.36 8.70
C HIS A 134 -7.01 -1.86 7.28
N VAL A 135 -8.23 -1.91 6.72
CA VAL A 135 -8.46 -1.62 5.30
C VAL A 135 -9.34 -0.38 5.16
N GLY A 136 -8.84 0.58 4.40
CA GLY A 136 -9.61 1.73 3.91
C GLY A 136 -9.63 1.75 2.38
N GLY A 137 -10.46 2.62 1.80
CA GLY A 137 -10.52 2.72 0.35
C GLY A 137 -11.48 3.78 -0.14
N THR A 138 -11.45 4.00 -1.45
CA THR A 138 -12.37 4.89 -2.17
C THR A 138 -12.63 4.36 -3.58
N TRP A 139 -13.80 4.68 -4.15
CA TRP A 139 -14.06 4.45 -5.57
C TRP A 139 -13.40 5.54 -6.43
N VAL A 140 -12.83 5.12 -7.55
CA VAL A 140 -12.35 6.01 -8.60
C VAL A 140 -13.00 5.63 -9.91
N ASN A 141 -13.75 6.55 -10.50
CA ASN A 141 -14.32 6.40 -11.83
C ASN A 141 -13.30 6.86 -12.89
N THR A 142 -13.23 6.16 -14.02
CA THR A 142 -12.33 6.51 -15.12
C THR A 142 -12.84 5.94 -16.44
N THR A 143 -12.42 6.53 -17.55
CA THR A 143 -12.64 5.97 -18.90
C THR A 143 -11.84 4.69 -19.13
N GLY A 144 -10.81 4.44 -18.29
CA GLY A 144 -10.03 3.19 -18.34
C GLY A 144 -8.89 3.18 -19.35
N GLY A 145 -8.31 1.97 -19.54
CA GLY A 145 -7.23 1.73 -20.50
C GLY A 145 -5.82 2.04 -20.00
N GLY A 146 -5.67 2.52 -18.74
CA GLY A 146 -4.38 2.99 -18.23
C GLY A 146 -3.28 1.92 -18.15
N CYS A 147 -3.66 0.64 -17.98
CA CYS A 147 -2.66 -0.43 -17.82
C CYS A 147 -2.21 -1.06 -19.15
N THR A 148 -2.95 -0.86 -20.24
CA THR A 148 -2.67 -1.49 -21.52
C THR A 148 -2.06 -0.55 -22.58
N VAL A 149 -1.78 0.69 -22.19
CA VAL A 149 -1.10 1.69 -23.03
C VAL A 149 0.38 1.75 -22.62
N PRO A 150 1.31 1.65 -23.60
CA PRO A 150 2.73 1.83 -23.32
C PRO A 150 3.02 3.25 -22.81
N SER A 151 4.10 3.40 -22.05
CA SER A 151 4.57 4.70 -21.62
C SER A 151 4.91 5.61 -22.81
N THR A 152 4.61 6.90 -22.69
CA THR A 152 4.91 7.87 -23.75
C THR A 152 6.41 8.19 -23.81
N GLY A 153 7.09 8.10 -22.69
CA GLY A 153 8.52 8.35 -22.56
C GLY A 153 9.40 7.29 -23.24
N SER A 154 8.96 6.02 -23.28
CA SER A 154 9.76 4.91 -23.84
C SER A 154 10.09 5.07 -25.32
N ALA A 155 9.33 5.90 -26.05
CA ALA A 155 9.60 6.24 -27.46
C ALA A 155 10.68 7.34 -27.64
N SER A 156 11.15 8.00 -26.57
CA SER A 156 12.10 9.12 -26.66
C SER A 156 13.54 8.68 -26.34
N PRO A 157 14.53 8.90 -27.23
CA PRO A 157 15.93 8.62 -26.94
C PRO A 157 16.49 9.38 -25.71
N GLU A 158 15.95 10.54 -25.40
CA GLU A 158 16.35 11.35 -24.25
C GLU A 158 15.97 10.73 -22.91
N TRP A 159 14.86 10.01 -22.88
CA TRP A 159 14.42 9.28 -21.71
C TRP A 159 15.44 8.23 -21.25
N GLN A 160 16.02 7.47 -22.20
CA GLN A 160 17.00 6.42 -21.88
C GLN A 160 18.25 6.98 -21.22
N LYS A 161 18.66 8.19 -21.59
CA LYS A 161 19.82 8.87 -20.99
C LYS A 161 19.56 9.34 -19.55
N ARG A 162 18.30 9.50 -19.19
CA ARG A 162 17.87 10.01 -17.88
C ARG A 162 17.21 8.95 -17.00
N LEU A 163 17.21 7.69 -17.43
CA LEU A 163 16.64 6.59 -16.68
C LEU A 163 17.21 6.55 -15.24
N GLY A 164 16.30 6.49 -14.25
CA GLY A 164 16.67 6.49 -12.84
C GLY A 164 17.08 7.85 -12.26
N GLU A 165 17.09 8.92 -13.06
CA GLU A 165 17.34 10.27 -12.55
C GLU A 165 16.26 10.67 -11.56
N VAL A 166 16.68 11.16 -10.39
CA VAL A 166 15.79 11.59 -9.31
C VAL A 166 15.82 13.10 -9.19
N SER A 167 14.68 13.74 -9.23
CA SER A 167 14.50 15.13 -8.80
C SER A 167 13.69 15.17 -7.51
N SER A 168 14.07 16.06 -6.58
CA SER A 168 13.45 16.11 -5.26
C SER A 168 13.28 17.53 -4.76
N ARG A 169 12.37 17.69 -3.81
CA ARG A 169 12.19 18.92 -3.04
C ARG A 169 11.73 18.60 -1.63
N VAL A 170 12.24 19.36 -0.65
CA VAL A 170 11.88 19.27 0.76
C VAL A 170 11.17 20.57 1.17
N TRP A 171 10.10 20.44 1.95
CA TRP A 171 9.38 21.56 2.55
C TRP A 171 9.27 21.34 4.04
N PRO A 172 9.53 22.35 4.88
CA PRO A 172 9.22 22.30 6.29
C PRO A 172 7.70 22.29 6.50
N LYS A 173 7.26 21.56 7.52
CA LYS A 173 5.88 21.52 7.99
C LYS A 173 5.73 22.33 9.26
N GLN A 174 4.50 22.76 9.56
CA GLN A 174 4.20 23.56 10.77
C GLN A 174 4.46 22.78 12.09
N ASP A 175 4.38 21.46 12.04
CA ASP A 175 4.64 20.56 13.17
C ASP A 175 6.14 20.30 13.42
N GLY A 176 7.00 21.00 12.68
CA GLY A 176 8.46 20.83 12.73
C GLY A 176 8.98 19.64 11.93
N GLY A 177 8.09 18.86 11.35
CA GLY A 177 8.44 17.80 10.40
C GLY A 177 8.73 18.33 9.01
N GLU A 178 8.87 17.43 8.05
CA GLU A 178 9.21 17.76 6.68
C GLU A 178 8.36 16.95 5.70
N ARG A 179 8.10 17.54 4.54
CA ARG A 179 7.53 16.85 3.39
C ARG A 179 8.58 16.73 2.31
N ILE A 180 8.86 15.52 1.91
CA ILE A 180 9.77 15.21 0.80
C ILE A 180 8.91 14.78 -0.38
N ARG A 181 9.13 15.41 -1.53
CA ARG A 181 8.58 14.96 -2.81
C ARG A 181 9.74 14.59 -3.71
N LEU A 182 9.68 13.41 -4.26
CA LEU A 182 10.66 12.93 -5.22
C LEU A 182 9.95 12.46 -6.50
N ARG A 183 10.61 12.63 -7.64
CA ARG A 183 10.21 12.13 -8.94
C ARG A 183 11.36 11.34 -9.53
N VAL A 184 11.09 10.17 -10.03
CA VAL A 184 12.06 9.34 -10.73
C VAL A 184 11.71 9.32 -12.22
N ILE A 185 12.70 9.45 -13.10
CA ILE A 185 12.49 9.29 -14.54
C ILE A 185 12.48 7.78 -14.83
N HIS A 186 11.31 7.25 -15.14
CA HIS A 186 11.11 5.82 -15.39
C HIS A 186 9.80 5.59 -16.17
N PRO A 187 9.71 4.62 -17.12
CA PRO A 187 8.53 4.42 -17.96
C PRO A 187 7.36 3.80 -17.21
N GLU A 188 7.62 2.93 -16.24
CA GLU A 188 6.56 2.17 -15.54
C GLU A 188 5.68 1.39 -16.53
N ASP A 189 6.27 0.68 -17.49
CA ASP A 189 5.53 -0.17 -18.40
C ASP A 189 5.01 -1.42 -17.72
N THR A 190 3.72 -1.70 -17.87
CA THR A 190 3.04 -2.79 -17.15
C THR A 190 3.30 -4.19 -17.73
N GLY A 191 3.81 -4.28 -18.95
CA GLY A 191 3.90 -5.54 -19.70
C GLY A 191 2.59 -6.01 -20.33
N LEU A 192 1.51 -5.24 -20.20
CA LEU A 192 0.20 -5.59 -20.78
C LEU A 192 -0.03 -5.01 -22.17
N ALA A 193 0.79 -4.06 -22.59
CA ALA A 193 0.79 -3.55 -23.95
C ALA A 193 1.51 -4.53 -24.89
N ALA A 194 0.95 -4.79 -26.08
CA ALA A 194 1.52 -5.75 -27.02
C ALA A 194 2.96 -5.37 -27.42
N GLY A 195 3.89 -6.31 -27.24
CA GLY A 195 5.31 -6.13 -27.59
C GLY A 195 6.12 -5.25 -26.62
N VAL A 196 5.54 -4.80 -25.54
CA VAL A 196 6.21 -3.98 -24.51
C VAL A 196 6.37 -4.82 -23.23
N PRO A 197 7.58 -5.20 -22.81
CA PRO A 197 7.79 -5.96 -21.59
C PRO A 197 7.51 -5.09 -20.35
N ALA A 198 7.24 -5.73 -19.21
CA ALA A 198 7.14 -5.05 -17.93
C ALA A 198 8.48 -4.40 -17.59
N PHE A 199 8.44 -3.09 -17.29
CA PHE A 199 9.61 -2.33 -16.91
C PHE A 199 9.20 -1.25 -15.90
N TYR A 200 9.48 -1.50 -14.60
CA TYR A 200 8.98 -0.71 -13.49
C TYR A 200 9.99 -0.64 -12.34
N ILE A 201 9.86 0.36 -11.50
CA ILE A 201 10.64 0.51 -10.27
C ILE A 201 10.23 -0.57 -9.29
N GLN A 202 11.16 -1.49 -8.97
CA GLN A 202 10.92 -2.59 -8.05
C GLN A 202 11.03 -2.13 -6.59
N SER A 203 12.03 -1.29 -6.28
CA SER A 203 12.22 -0.81 -4.91
C SER A 203 12.84 0.58 -4.84
N LEU A 204 12.45 1.33 -3.79
CA LEU A 204 13.09 2.59 -3.38
C LEU A 204 13.21 2.60 -1.86
N ASP A 205 14.38 3.00 -1.38
CA ASP A 205 14.69 3.18 0.03
C ASP A 205 14.98 4.65 0.29
N LEU A 206 14.26 5.24 1.23
CA LEU A 206 14.53 6.57 1.77
C LEU A 206 15.24 6.41 3.12
N ALA A 207 16.41 7.03 3.26
CA ALA A 207 17.17 7.09 4.49
C ALA A 207 17.57 8.54 4.81
N ASP A 208 17.91 8.82 6.07
CA ASP A 208 18.56 10.08 6.43
C ASP A 208 20.02 10.15 5.92
N ALA A 209 20.67 11.29 6.08
CA ALA A 209 22.06 11.49 5.64
C ALA A 209 23.07 10.53 6.31
N ALA A 210 22.76 10.04 7.52
CA ALA A 210 23.54 9.05 8.25
C ALA A 210 23.30 7.60 7.79
N GLY A 211 22.28 7.38 6.94
CA GLY A 211 21.88 6.07 6.45
C GLY A 211 20.84 5.36 7.30
N THR A 212 20.19 6.07 8.27
CA THR A 212 19.11 5.49 9.06
C THR A 212 17.87 5.33 8.17
N PRO A 213 17.28 4.12 8.05
CA PRO A 213 16.09 3.91 7.23
C PRO A 213 14.90 4.73 7.72
N LEU A 214 14.17 5.32 6.78
CA LEU A 214 12.94 6.08 7.04
C LEU A 214 11.72 5.47 6.38
N MET A 215 11.87 4.94 5.15
CA MET A 215 10.79 4.27 4.41
C MET A 215 11.38 3.35 3.36
N HIS A 216 10.85 2.14 3.28
CA HIS A 216 11.05 1.23 2.14
C HIS A 216 9.78 1.24 1.29
N ILE A 217 9.93 1.31 -0.02
CA ILE A 217 8.83 1.28 -1.01
C ILE A 217 9.13 0.15 -1.99
N GLU A 218 8.19 -0.78 -2.15
CA GLU A 218 8.15 -1.78 -3.20
C GLU A 218 7.09 -1.36 -4.22
N GLY A 219 7.51 -1.14 -5.46
CA GLY A 219 6.64 -0.77 -6.57
C GLY A 219 6.16 -2.01 -7.33
N PHE A 220 4.99 -1.86 -7.96
CA PHE A 220 4.44 -2.80 -8.90
C PHE A 220 4.05 -2.05 -10.17
N GLU A 221 3.81 -2.78 -11.25
CA GLU A 221 3.61 -2.26 -12.60
C GLU A 221 2.54 -1.16 -12.76
N PRO A 222 1.44 -1.13 -11.98
CA PRO A 222 0.44 -0.07 -12.11
C PRO A 222 0.83 1.32 -11.58
N LEU A 223 2.07 1.54 -11.17
CA LEU A 223 2.54 2.90 -10.94
C LEU A 223 2.52 3.73 -12.23
N ALA A 224 2.29 5.04 -12.11
CA ALA A 224 2.27 5.92 -13.28
C ALA A 224 3.67 6.22 -13.78
N GLU A 225 3.81 6.50 -15.08
CA GLU A 225 5.06 6.94 -15.72
C GLU A 225 5.70 8.12 -14.96
N ASN A 226 7.03 8.10 -14.84
CA ASN A 226 7.81 9.07 -14.06
C ASN A 226 7.23 9.26 -12.65
N PRO A 227 7.20 8.19 -11.84
CA PRO A 227 6.48 8.18 -10.58
C PRO A 227 6.95 9.29 -9.65
N VAL A 228 5.97 9.89 -9.00
CA VAL A 228 6.17 10.93 -7.99
C VAL A 228 5.74 10.35 -6.66
N PHE A 229 6.64 10.35 -5.67
CA PHE A 229 6.33 9.96 -4.31
C PHE A 229 6.38 11.17 -3.39
N THR A 230 5.46 11.23 -2.44
CA THR A 230 5.41 12.26 -1.40
C THR A 230 5.38 11.57 -0.04
N VAL A 231 6.39 11.85 0.78
CA VAL A 231 6.62 11.26 2.10
C VAL A 231 6.67 12.36 3.14
N ASP A 232 6.01 12.17 4.27
CA ASP A 232 6.11 13.06 5.42
C ASP A 232 7.04 12.46 6.48
N ILE A 233 8.00 13.25 6.92
CA ILE A 233 8.98 12.91 7.96
C ILE A 233 8.60 13.64 9.25
N PRO A 234 8.44 12.94 10.39
CA PRO A 234 8.15 13.61 11.66
C PRO A 234 9.35 14.43 12.16
N ALA A 235 9.10 15.45 12.95
CA ALA A 235 10.14 16.34 13.50
C ALA A 235 11.27 15.59 14.22
N SER A 236 10.96 14.48 14.89
CA SER A 236 11.93 13.62 15.59
C SER A 236 12.89 12.86 14.66
N ARG A 237 12.62 12.85 13.35
CA ARG A 237 13.41 12.18 12.31
C ARG A 237 13.87 13.15 11.21
N SER A 238 13.60 14.45 11.35
CA SER A 238 14.12 15.49 10.45
C SER A 238 15.66 15.47 10.46
N ALA A 239 16.28 15.51 9.29
CA ALA A 239 17.72 15.38 9.11
C ALA A 239 18.28 16.52 8.26
N ALA A 240 19.60 16.70 8.21
CA ALA A 240 20.26 17.71 7.37
C ALA A 240 20.13 17.42 5.87
N GLY A 241 19.83 16.19 5.51
CA GLY A 241 19.59 15.73 4.15
C GLY A 241 19.13 14.29 4.15
N TYR A 242 18.84 13.77 2.95
CA TYR A 242 18.31 12.42 2.78
C TYR A 242 19.00 11.70 1.60
N ARG A 243 18.88 10.39 1.57
CA ARG A 243 19.41 9.54 0.51
C ARG A 243 18.29 8.68 -0.05
N ILE A 244 18.31 8.50 -1.37
CA ILE A 244 17.49 7.53 -2.09
C ILE A 244 18.42 6.46 -2.62
N GLY A 245 18.05 5.20 -2.38
CA GLY A 245 18.60 4.01 -3.01
C GLY A 245 17.48 3.18 -3.59
N GLY A 246 17.72 2.41 -4.63
CA GLY A 246 16.71 1.51 -5.19
C GLY A 246 17.12 0.93 -6.52
N ARG A 247 16.19 0.23 -7.14
CA ARG A 247 16.38 -0.40 -8.45
C ARG A 247 15.07 -0.65 -9.17
N ASP A 248 15.15 -0.81 -10.48
CA ASP A 248 14.06 -1.35 -11.29
C ASP A 248 14.13 -2.88 -11.44
N ASN A 249 13.14 -3.48 -12.11
CA ASN A 249 13.06 -4.92 -12.35
C ASN A 249 14.11 -5.44 -13.35
N ASN A 250 14.82 -4.58 -14.07
CA ASN A 250 15.96 -4.92 -14.93
C ASN A 250 17.32 -4.78 -14.21
N GLY A 251 17.32 -4.34 -12.93
CA GLY A 251 18.52 -4.20 -12.12
C GLY A 251 19.23 -2.87 -12.26
N ASN A 252 18.68 -1.87 -12.98
CA ASN A 252 19.26 -0.54 -13.04
C ASN A 252 19.13 0.14 -11.66
N ALA A 253 20.25 0.66 -11.16
CA ALA A 253 20.28 1.35 -9.87
C ALA A 253 19.65 2.75 -9.96
N ILE A 254 18.91 3.12 -8.92
CA ILE A 254 18.35 4.45 -8.71
C ILE A 254 18.98 5.02 -7.44
N THR A 255 19.75 6.09 -7.56
CA THR A 255 20.43 6.70 -6.41
C THR A 255 20.37 8.21 -6.46
N ALA A 256 20.13 8.84 -5.31
CA ALA A 256 20.18 10.30 -5.19
C ALA A 256 20.51 10.74 -3.76
N THR A 257 21.11 11.92 -3.65
CA THR A 257 21.22 12.67 -2.40
C THR A 257 20.27 13.86 -2.47
N ILE A 258 19.52 14.08 -1.40
CA ILE A 258 18.57 15.18 -1.26
C ILE A 258 19.15 16.15 -0.25
N GLU A 259 19.56 17.30 -0.72
CA GLU A 259 19.99 18.43 0.08
C GLU A 259 18.77 19.32 0.42
N LYS A 260 18.85 20.06 1.54
CA LYS A 260 17.79 21.02 1.95
C LYS A 260 18.03 22.41 1.37
#